data_aeef8b8a823e4d85118ce2c9ec2a7270
#
_entry.id   aeef8b8a823e4d85118ce2c9ec2a7270
#
_cell.length_a   1.000
_cell.length_b   1.000
_cell.length_c   1.000
_cell.angle_alpha   90.00
_cell.angle_beta   90.00
_cell.angle_gamma   90.00
#
_symmetry.space_group_name_H-M   'P 1'
#
loop_
_entity.id
_entity.type
_entity.pdbx_description
1 polymer ?
#
loop_
_entity_poly.entity_id
_entity_poly.type
_entity_poly.pdbx_seq_one_letter_code
_entity_poly.pdbx_strand_id
1 'polypeptide(L)'
;MINLLYSNFRYIQTHSLNNRPLILDIPIVLRGLSDIIKRYDAVLFDQFGVLHDGINPIPNAINVMNKVKELGKPVIILSNTSKRRSYVNNNLEKLGFPEVDGVVCSGELSWEYIKNNYKGKNCCWVTWSDDKRRKELWMEGLEINFSSVENVVIFKKNIY
;
A
#
# COMPACT_ATOMS: atom_id res chain seq x y z
N MET A 1 17.57 -20.12 -8.80
CA MET A 1 16.60 -19.17 -8.24
C MET A 1 15.24 -19.80 -7.91
N ILE A 2 14.70 -20.69 -8.73
CA ILE A 2 13.41 -21.39 -8.49
C ILE A 2 13.45 -22.27 -7.22
N ASN A 3 14.56 -22.95 -6.94
CA ASN A 3 14.69 -23.83 -5.76
C ASN A 3 14.66 -23.09 -4.41
N LEU A 4 15.06 -21.82 -4.36
CA LEU A 4 15.05 -21.02 -3.13
C LEU A 4 13.63 -20.58 -2.74
N LEU A 5 12.79 -20.29 -3.73
CA LEU A 5 11.37 -19.96 -3.51
C LEU A 5 10.59 -21.19 -3.00
N TYR A 6 10.92 -22.37 -3.50
CA TYR A 6 10.29 -23.63 -3.06
C TYR A 6 10.63 -23.99 -1.60
N SER A 7 11.86 -23.75 -1.16
CA SER A 7 12.26 -24.01 0.23
C SER A 7 11.58 -23.06 1.23
N ASN A 8 11.44 -21.81 0.88
CA ASN A 8 10.77 -20.82 1.73
C ASN A 8 9.25 -21.06 1.80
N PHE A 9 8.63 -21.53 0.73
CA PHE A 9 7.21 -21.86 0.72
C PHE A 9 6.92 -23.08 1.62
N ARG A 10 7.76 -24.10 1.62
CA ARG A 10 7.67 -25.25 2.54
C ARG A 10 7.82 -24.85 4.00
N TYR A 11 8.71 -23.92 4.32
CA TYR A 11 8.92 -23.45 5.69
C TYR A 11 7.68 -22.76 6.27
N ILE A 12 7.01 -21.92 5.49
CA ILE A 12 5.77 -21.23 5.90
C ILE A 12 4.64 -22.25 6.14
N GLN A 13 4.54 -23.28 5.34
CA GLN A 13 3.50 -24.31 5.46
C GLN A 13 3.66 -25.20 6.70
N THR A 14 4.89 -25.54 7.10
CA THR A 14 5.13 -26.43 8.24
C THR A 14 4.94 -25.79 9.60
N HIS A 15 4.82 -24.44 9.67
CA HIS A 15 4.67 -23.68 10.91
C HIS A 15 3.30 -23.03 11.08
N SER A 16 2.31 -23.40 10.28
CA SER A 16 0.94 -22.95 10.46
C SER A 16 0.33 -23.54 11.74
N LEU A 17 -0.05 -22.68 12.68
CA LEU A 17 -0.55 -23.03 14.00
C LEU A 17 -1.96 -23.66 14.02
N ASN A 18 -2.58 -23.88 12.88
CA ASN A 18 -3.90 -24.50 12.79
C ASN A 18 -3.81 -25.81 12.02
N ASN A 19 -4.15 -26.91 12.65
CA ASN A 19 -4.25 -28.29 12.14
C ASN A 19 -5.22 -28.45 10.93
N ARG A 20 -5.14 -27.57 9.93
CA ARG A 20 -5.83 -27.79 8.66
C ARG A 20 -4.92 -28.60 7.74
N PRO A 21 -5.44 -29.65 7.07
CA PRO A 21 -4.67 -30.35 6.08
C PRO A 21 -4.20 -29.35 5.03
N LEU A 22 -2.88 -29.25 4.85
CA LEU A 22 -2.26 -28.45 3.80
C LEU A 22 -2.63 -29.09 2.46
N ILE A 23 -3.58 -28.50 1.77
CA ILE A 23 -3.76 -28.76 0.35
C ILE A 23 -2.54 -28.15 -0.34
N LEU A 24 -1.61 -29.01 -0.72
CA LEU A 24 -0.47 -28.63 -1.56
C LEU A 24 -0.99 -28.35 -2.97
N ASP A 25 -1.60 -27.17 -3.16
CA ASP A 25 -1.85 -26.70 -4.50
C ASP A 25 -0.49 -26.42 -5.15
N ILE A 26 -0.18 -27.17 -6.19
CA ILE A 26 1.02 -26.93 -7.00
C ILE A 26 0.88 -25.52 -7.59
N PRO A 27 1.84 -24.60 -7.34
CA PRO A 27 1.75 -23.24 -7.88
C PRO A 27 1.64 -23.30 -9.40
N ILE A 28 0.60 -22.67 -9.94
CA ILE A 28 0.45 -22.51 -11.38
C ILE A 28 1.36 -21.37 -11.82
N VAL A 29 2.28 -21.69 -12.74
CA VAL A 29 3.14 -20.68 -13.36
C VAL A 29 2.36 -20.00 -14.48
N LEU A 30 2.09 -18.70 -14.33
CA LEU A 30 1.43 -17.88 -15.32
C LEU A 30 2.46 -17.11 -16.14
N ARG A 31 2.17 -16.86 -17.41
CA ARG A 31 2.98 -16.01 -18.29
C ARG A 31 2.70 -14.53 -18.07
N GLY A 32 1.53 -14.21 -17.51
CA GLY A 32 1.11 -12.85 -17.19
C GLY A 32 -0.31 -12.78 -16.63
N LEU A 33 -0.71 -11.56 -16.26
CA LEU A 33 -2.04 -11.28 -15.73
C LEU A 33 -3.16 -11.68 -16.73
N SER A 34 -2.90 -11.59 -18.04
CA SER A 34 -3.83 -11.99 -19.10
C SER A 34 -4.36 -13.42 -18.96
N ASP A 35 -3.57 -14.32 -18.39
CA ASP A 35 -3.94 -15.72 -18.27
C ASP A 35 -5.07 -15.95 -17.23
N ILE A 36 -5.24 -15.02 -16.30
CA ILE A 36 -6.17 -15.18 -15.18
C ILE A 36 -7.21 -14.06 -15.04
N ILE A 37 -6.97 -12.88 -15.62
CA ILE A 37 -7.77 -11.68 -15.36
C ILE A 37 -9.28 -11.86 -15.61
N LYS A 38 -9.64 -12.72 -16.56
CA LYS A 38 -11.04 -13.00 -16.87
C LYS A 38 -11.83 -13.69 -15.74
N ARG A 39 -11.12 -14.27 -14.77
CA ARG A 39 -11.70 -14.99 -13.63
C ARG A 39 -12.05 -14.06 -12.46
N TYR A 40 -11.65 -12.79 -12.53
CA TYR A 40 -11.78 -11.83 -11.43
C TYR A 40 -12.62 -10.63 -11.85
N ASP A 41 -13.33 -10.05 -10.91
CA ASP A 41 -14.21 -8.89 -11.15
C ASP A 41 -13.48 -7.56 -11.02
N ALA A 42 -12.39 -7.52 -10.28
CA ALA A 42 -11.55 -6.34 -10.08
C ALA A 42 -10.09 -6.73 -9.94
N VAL A 43 -9.18 -5.75 -10.08
CA VAL A 43 -7.75 -5.93 -9.85
C VAL A 43 -7.28 -4.95 -8.78
N LEU A 44 -6.62 -5.50 -7.75
CA LEU A 44 -5.96 -4.73 -6.71
C LEU A 44 -4.46 -4.70 -6.99
N PHE A 45 -3.89 -3.50 -7.13
CA PHE A 45 -2.46 -3.31 -7.32
C PHE A 45 -1.82 -2.75 -6.06
N ASP A 46 -0.69 -3.33 -5.64
CA ASP A 46 0.26 -2.64 -4.77
C ASP A 46 1.01 -1.58 -5.57
N GLN A 47 1.62 -0.61 -4.90
CA GLN A 47 2.30 0.50 -5.56
C GLN A 47 3.79 0.25 -5.71
N PHE A 48 4.52 0.31 -4.57
CA PHE A 48 5.98 0.29 -4.56
C PHE A 48 6.51 -1.08 -4.95
N GLY A 49 7.35 -1.11 -5.98
CA GLY A 49 7.89 -2.35 -6.53
C GLY A 49 6.96 -3.12 -7.48
N VAL A 50 5.71 -2.65 -7.66
CA VAL A 50 4.73 -3.21 -8.60
C VAL A 50 4.38 -2.21 -9.70
N LEU A 51 3.99 -0.99 -9.32
CA LEU A 51 3.65 0.07 -10.27
C LEU A 51 4.82 1.02 -10.51
N HIS A 52 5.54 1.38 -9.46
CA HIS A 52 6.67 2.32 -9.52
C HIS A 52 7.73 1.99 -8.46
N ASP A 53 8.94 2.54 -8.65
CA ASP A 53 10.05 2.45 -7.71
C ASP A 53 10.14 3.63 -6.73
N GLY A 54 9.15 4.52 -6.78
CA GLY A 54 9.07 5.77 -6.02
C GLY A 54 9.36 7.00 -6.88
N ILE A 55 10.07 6.86 -7.99
CA ILE A 55 10.48 7.94 -8.91
C ILE A 55 9.94 7.68 -10.31
N ASN A 56 10.06 6.46 -10.80
CA ASN A 56 9.71 6.07 -12.15
C ASN A 56 8.67 4.93 -12.14
N PRO A 57 7.80 4.85 -13.16
CA PRO A 57 6.95 3.70 -13.34
C PRO A 57 7.77 2.46 -13.69
N ILE A 58 7.36 1.30 -13.19
CA ILE A 58 7.91 0.01 -13.60
C ILE A 58 7.61 -0.23 -15.09
N PRO A 59 8.57 -0.73 -15.88
CA PRO A 59 8.35 -1.00 -17.28
C PRO A 59 7.06 -1.82 -17.52
N ASN A 60 6.24 -1.36 -18.46
CA ASN A 60 4.94 -1.92 -18.82
C ASN A 60 3.81 -1.80 -17.76
N ALA A 61 4.04 -1.33 -16.55
CA ALA A 61 2.98 -1.23 -15.53
C ALA A 61 1.79 -0.36 -16.01
N ILE A 62 2.08 0.79 -16.64
CA ILE A 62 1.05 1.67 -17.21
C ILE A 62 0.23 0.93 -18.28
N ASN A 63 0.90 0.22 -19.21
CA ASN A 63 0.22 -0.54 -20.25
C ASN A 63 -0.64 -1.67 -19.69
N VAL A 64 -0.18 -2.35 -18.66
CA VAL A 64 -0.95 -3.39 -17.98
C VAL A 64 -2.21 -2.80 -17.35
N MET A 65 -2.08 -1.68 -16.66
CA MET A 65 -3.22 -1.02 -16.01
C MET A 65 -4.24 -0.53 -17.04
N ASN A 66 -3.80 0.07 -18.15
CA ASN A 66 -4.68 0.46 -19.25
C ASN A 66 -5.45 -0.73 -19.82
N LYS A 67 -4.79 -1.86 -20.08
CA LYS A 67 -5.46 -3.08 -20.56
C LYS A 67 -6.46 -3.65 -19.57
N VAL A 68 -6.21 -3.56 -18.28
CA VAL A 68 -7.18 -3.95 -17.25
C VAL A 68 -8.44 -3.09 -17.34
N LYS A 69 -8.28 -1.77 -17.51
CA LYS A 69 -9.39 -0.83 -17.67
C LYS A 69 -10.15 -1.04 -19.00
N GLU A 70 -9.44 -1.30 -20.09
CA GLU A 70 -10.05 -1.65 -21.39
C GLU A 70 -10.94 -2.90 -21.31
N LEU A 71 -10.62 -3.82 -20.40
CA LEU A 71 -11.44 -5.00 -20.12
C LEU A 71 -12.66 -4.69 -19.21
N GLY A 72 -12.88 -3.42 -18.86
CA GLY A 72 -13.97 -2.98 -17.98
C GLY A 72 -13.79 -3.44 -16.51
N LYS A 73 -12.57 -3.77 -16.10
CA LYS A 73 -12.29 -4.20 -14.73
C LYS A 73 -11.91 -3.00 -13.86
N PRO A 74 -12.56 -2.83 -12.69
CA PRO A 74 -12.14 -1.84 -11.72
C PRO A 74 -10.67 -2.05 -11.29
N VAL A 75 -9.95 -0.94 -11.20
CA VAL A 75 -8.56 -0.88 -10.73
C VAL A 75 -8.52 -0.21 -9.37
N ILE A 76 -8.10 -0.95 -8.35
CA ILE A 76 -8.01 -0.46 -6.98
C ILE A 76 -6.54 -0.51 -6.54
N ILE A 77 -6.08 0.55 -5.91
CA ILE A 77 -4.77 0.58 -5.27
C ILE A 77 -4.90 0.12 -3.83
N LEU A 78 -4.10 -0.87 -3.45
CA LEU A 78 -3.96 -1.32 -2.06
C LEU A 78 -2.52 -1.11 -1.63
N SER A 79 -2.29 -0.24 -0.64
CA SER A 79 -0.94 0.15 -0.26
C SER A 79 -0.77 0.33 1.26
N ASN A 80 0.38 -0.07 1.77
CA ASN A 80 0.79 0.18 3.15
C ASN A 80 1.41 1.58 3.35
N THR A 81 1.34 2.46 2.36
CA THR A 81 1.86 3.83 2.49
C THR A 81 1.14 4.60 3.60
N SER A 82 1.90 5.39 4.36
CA SER A 82 1.35 6.33 5.34
C SER A 82 0.78 7.62 4.71
N LYS A 83 0.82 7.76 3.39
CA LYS A 83 0.30 8.91 2.67
C LYS A 83 -1.22 8.89 2.59
N ARG A 84 -1.81 10.09 2.41
CA ARG A 84 -3.24 10.25 2.15
C ARG A 84 -3.60 9.79 0.75
N ARG A 85 -4.86 9.41 0.52
CA ARG A 85 -5.43 9.01 -0.78
C ARG A 85 -5.16 10.04 -1.87
N SER A 86 -5.32 11.32 -1.57
CA SER A 86 -5.05 12.41 -2.50
C SER A 86 -3.61 12.43 -2.98
N TYR A 87 -2.65 12.17 -2.08
CA TYR A 87 -1.24 12.08 -2.47
C TYR A 87 -0.98 10.90 -3.41
N VAL A 88 -1.59 9.75 -3.12
CA VAL A 88 -1.45 8.56 -3.96
C VAL A 88 -1.96 8.82 -5.38
N ASN A 89 -3.17 9.38 -5.52
CA ASN A 89 -3.75 9.72 -6.80
C ASN A 89 -2.87 10.70 -7.58
N ASN A 90 -2.48 11.80 -6.97
CA ASN A 90 -1.63 12.82 -7.60
C ASN A 90 -0.27 12.25 -8.02
N ASN A 91 0.28 11.31 -7.26
CA ASN A 91 1.56 10.68 -7.62
C ASN A 91 1.42 9.74 -8.82
N LEU A 92 0.38 8.93 -8.85
CA LEU A 92 0.11 8.04 -9.98
C LEU A 92 -0.15 8.83 -11.26
N GLU A 93 -0.93 9.90 -11.19
CA GLU A 93 -1.18 10.80 -12.32
C GLU A 93 0.12 11.41 -12.85
N LYS A 94 0.99 11.93 -11.98
CA LYS A 94 2.31 12.47 -12.35
C LYS A 94 3.22 11.44 -13.01
N LEU A 95 3.08 10.17 -12.64
CA LEU A 95 3.82 9.07 -13.24
C LEU A 95 3.20 8.56 -14.55
N GLY A 96 2.06 9.14 -14.98
CA GLY A 96 1.39 8.80 -16.23
C GLY A 96 0.46 7.59 -16.16
N PHE A 97 0.09 7.14 -14.94
CA PHE A 97 -0.92 6.09 -14.79
C PHE A 97 -2.33 6.63 -15.07
N PRO A 98 -3.23 5.80 -15.59
CA PRO A 98 -4.63 6.18 -15.74
C PRO A 98 -5.29 6.38 -14.36
N GLU A 99 -6.40 7.12 -14.35
CA GLU A 99 -7.25 7.26 -13.17
C GLU A 99 -7.65 5.89 -12.64
N VAL A 100 -7.62 5.73 -11.32
CA VAL A 100 -7.97 4.49 -10.62
C VAL A 100 -9.35 4.60 -9.98
N ASP A 101 -10.06 3.47 -9.87
CA ASP A 101 -11.43 3.43 -9.37
C ASP A 101 -11.49 3.50 -7.84
N GLY A 102 -10.36 3.25 -7.16
CA GLY A 102 -10.26 3.38 -5.72
C GLY A 102 -8.84 3.29 -5.19
N VAL A 103 -8.64 3.87 -4.01
CA VAL A 103 -7.38 3.78 -3.26
C VAL A 103 -7.67 3.41 -1.81
N VAL A 104 -7.12 2.31 -1.38
CA VAL A 104 -7.09 1.87 0.02
C VAL A 104 -5.64 1.94 0.49
N CYS A 105 -5.36 2.83 1.42
CA CYS A 105 -4.01 2.97 1.96
C CYS A 105 -4.01 3.25 3.46
N SER A 106 -2.96 2.80 4.14
CA SER A 106 -2.85 2.90 5.60
C SER A 106 -2.97 4.33 6.12
N GLY A 107 -2.41 5.30 5.39
CA GLY A 107 -2.49 6.71 5.78
C GLY A 107 -3.91 7.27 5.78
N GLU A 108 -4.72 6.94 4.77
CA GLU A 108 -6.12 7.36 4.71
C GLU A 108 -6.96 6.70 5.79
N LEU A 109 -6.83 5.37 5.95
CA LEU A 109 -7.55 4.63 6.99
C LEU A 109 -7.21 5.14 8.40
N SER A 110 -5.94 5.44 8.64
CA SER A 110 -5.50 6.03 9.93
C SER A 110 -6.13 7.42 10.14
N TRP A 111 -6.19 8.24 9.11
CA TRP A 111 -6.81 9.55 9.18
C TRP A 111 -8.32 9.46 9.47
N GLU A 112 -9.04 8.59 8.75
CA GLU A 112 -10.47 8.34 8.96
C GLU A 112 -10.73 7.84 10.38
N TYR A 113 -9.89 6.94 10.89
CA TYR A 113 -9.98 6.44 12.25
C TYR A 113 -9.78 7.54 13.29
N ILE A 114 -8.77 8.38 13.13
CA ILE A 114 -8.49 9.49 14.04
C ILE A 114 -9.64 10.51 14.01
N LYS A 115 -10.10 10.87 12.82
CA LYS A 115 -11.22 11.79 12.64
C LYS A 115 -12.47 11.35 13.38
N ASN A 116 -12.78 10.06 13.30
CA ASN A 116 -14.02 9.51 13.86
C ASN A 116 -13.93 9.26 15.37
N ASN A 117 -12.73 9.02 15.92
CA ASN A 117 -12.59 8.57 17.30
C ASN A 117 -11.90 9.58 18.24
N TYR A 118 -11.20 10.60 17.71
CA TYR A 118 -10.33 11.48 18.51
C TYR A 118 -10.64 12.97 18.34
N LYS A 119 -11.84 13.32 17.89
CA LYS A 119 -12.27 14.73 17.79
C LYS A 119 -12.10 15.47 19.12
N GLY A 120 -11.44 16.63 19.10
CA GLY A 120 -11.19 17.47 20.27
C GLY A 120 -10.15 16.91 21.24
N LYS A 121 -9.50 15.80 20.93
CA LYS A 121 -8.45 15.21 21.80
C LYS A 121 -7.09 15.82 21.50
N ASN A 122 -6.21 15.76 22.51
CA ASN A 122 -4.81 16.13 22.36
C ASN A 122 -4.05 14.92 21.81
N CYS A 123 -3.38 15.09 20.67
CA CYS A 123 -2.62 14.03 20.02
C CYS A 123 -1.14 14.41 19.90
N CYS A 124 -0.26 13.46 20.18
CA CYS A 124 1.16 13.56 19.94
C CYS A 124 1.49 12.75 18.69
N TRP A 125 2.09 13.38 17.68
CA TRP A 125 2.55 12.69 16.49
C TRP A 125 4.05 12.44 16.54
N VAL A 126 4.42 11.16 16.58
CA VAL A 126 5.81 10.73 16.46
C VAL A 126 6.07 10.29 15.03
N THR A 127 6.97 10.96 14.32
CA THR A 127 7.35 10.67 12.94
C THR A 127 8.82 10.93 12.72
N TRP A 128 9.38 10.31 11.69
CA TRP A 128 10.79 10.45 11.33
C TRP A 128 11.08 11.73 10.51
N SER A 129 10.05 12.43 10.04
CA SER A 129 10.18 13.60 9.16
C SER A 129 9.82 14.87 9.89
N ASP A 130 10.68 15.90 9.82
CA ASP A 130 10.43 17.24 10.34
C ASP A 130 9.71 18.16 9.36
N ASP A 131 9.30 17.65 8.19
CA ASP A 131 8.60 18.40 7.17
C ASP A 131 7.23 18.87 7.67
N LYS A 132 7.18 20.11 8.17
CA LYS A 132 5.98 20.75 8.72
C LYS A 132 4.84 20.75 7.71
N ARG A 133 5.12 21.10 6.44
CA ARG A 133 4.10 21.16 5.39
C ARG A 133 3.46 19.80 5.12
N ARG A 134 4.24 18.73 5.14
CA ARG A 134 3.72 17.36 5.00
C ARG A 134 2.82 16.97 6.16
N LYS A 135 3.18 17.37 7.38
CA LYS A 135 2.37 17.13 8.58
C LYS A 135 1.03 17.87 8.47
N GLU A 136 1.04 19.14 8.10
CA GLU A 136 -0.15 19.97 7.92
C GLU A 136 -1.09 19.38 6.87
N LEU A 137 -0.57 19.01 5.69
CA LEU A 137 -1.37 18.37 4.63
C LEU A 137 -1.97 17.03 5.05
N TRP A 138 -1.23 16.24 5.84
CA TRP A 138 -1.76 14.97 6.33
C TRP A 138 -2.87 15.17 7.35
N MET A 139 -2.76 16.20 8.18
CA MET A 139 -3.71 16.53 9.25
C MET A 139 -4.92 17.33 8.77
N GLU A 140 -4.92 17.80 7.55
CA GLU A 140 -6.00 18.60 7.00
C GLU A 140 -7.37 17.94 7.22
N GLY A 141 -8.32 18.68 7.80
CA GLY A 141 -9.66 18.21 8.12
C GLY A 141 -9.78 17.37 9.40
N LEU A 142 -8.71 17.23 10.20
CA LEU A 142 -8.79 16.67 11.54
C LEU A 142 -9.08 17.77 12.57
N GLU A 143 -10.09 17.54 13.38
CA GLU A 143 -10.44 18.39 14.52
C GLU A 143 -9.79 17.86 15.81
N ILE A 144 -8.45 17.88 15.86
CA ILE A 144 -7.66 17.44 17.00
C ILE A 144 -6.67 18.52 17.40
N ASN A 145 -6.30 18.57 18.70
CA ASN A 145 -5.31 19.48 19.20
C ASN A 145 -3.92 18.83 19.10
N PHE A 146 -3.05 19.45 18.31
CA PHE A 146 -1.65 19.05 18.25
C PHE A 146 -0.83 19.84 19.25
N SER A 147 -0.26 19.20 20.23
CA SER A 147 0.96 19.70 20.86
C SER A 147 2.14 19.23 20.01
N SER A 148 2.80 20.13 19.28
CA SER A 148 4.12 19.86 18.78
C SER A 148 5.02 19.58 19.98
N VAL A 149 5.40 18.35 20.19
CA VAL A 149 6.50 18.07 21.12
C VAL A 149 7.77 18.47 20.37
N GLU A 150 8.11 19.75 20.47
CA GLU A 150 9.42 20.24 20.13
C GLU A 150 10.40 19.50 21.05
N ASN A 151 11.29 18.72 20.48
CA ASN A 151 12.33 17.93 21.15
C ASN A 151 12.00 16.50 21.60
N VAL A 152 11.29 15.71 20.84
CA VAL A 152 11.43 14.26 20.97
C VAL A 152 12.73 13.84 20.30
N VAL A 153 13.79 13.70 21.06
CA VAL A 153 15.02 13.05 20.60
C VAL A 153 14.72 11.56 20.47
N ILE A 154 14.40 11.10 19.26
CA ILE A 154 14.32 9.68 18.99
C ILE A 154 15.75 9.17 18.90
N PHE A 155 16.23 8.54 19.96
CA PHE A 155 17.47 7.77 19.89
C PHE A 155 17.22 6.64 18.88
N LYS A 156 17.90 6.75 17.73
CA LYS A 156 17.95 5.70 16.73
C LYS A 156 18.75 4.53 17.32
N LYS A 157 18.12 3.72 18.17
CA LYS A 157 18.69 2.46 18.58
C LYS A 157 18.53 1.53 17.40
N ASN A 158 19.63 1.09 16.79
CA ASN A 158 19.61 0.07 15.76
C ASN A 158 18.82 -1.13 16.30
N ILE A 159 17.60 -1.31 15.80
CA ILE A 159 16.84 -2.53 15.98
C ILE A 159 17.24 -3.40 14.80
N TYR A 160 18.12 -4.35 15.06
CA TYR A 160 18.39 -5.47 14.17
C TYR A 160 17.34 -6.54 14.40
#